data_2e4153cf9f4d459d665541dee674e43a
#
_entry.id   2e4153cf9f4d459d665541dee674e43a
#
_cell.length_a   1.000
_cell.length_b   1.000
_cell.length_c   1.000
_cell.angle_alpha   90.00
_cell.angle_beta   90.00
_cell.angle_gamma   90.00
#
_symmetry.space_group_name_H-M   'P 1'
#
loop_
_entity.id
_entity.type
_entity.pdbx_description
1 polymer ?
#
loop_
_entity_poly.entity_id
_entity_poly.type
_entity_poly.pdbx_seq_one_letter_code
_entity_poly.pdbx_strand_id
1 'polypeptide(L)'
;MGGILGRVTALTRFPVKSMAGEAMDSAELRWSGLAGDRQYSFLRSDSRSHFPWLTGREVPSLVRHAPRYLQPEDLRRSAIEVTDPAGRVLALEDPELAAALATEAGERVALLHLGRGAFDAMPVSLVTTGSLARLDAAHGAGLDTRRFRINIVIDSAAEEAAWQSRRIGIGAAELMASGPVPRCAMVTICPDTARRDPTVLRTVAQQFGNALGIYAATARCGPIRVGDAVRLLD
;
A
#
# COMPACT_ATOMS: atom_id res chain seq x y z
N MET A 1 3.92 26.40 16.76
CA MET A 1 4.44 25.78 15.50
C MET A 1 4.85 24.37 15.86
N GLY A 2 4.20 23.37 15.23
CA GLY A 2 4.51 21.97 15.52
C GLY A 2 5.93 21.58 15.13
N GLY A 3 6.54 20.67 15.90
CA GLY A 3 7.90 20.19 15.63
C GLY A 3 7.99 19.45 14.31
N ILE A 4 9.15 19.52 13.64
CA ILE A 4 9.46 18.70 12.46
C ILE A 4 9.66 17.27 12.94
N LEU A 5 8.89 16.32 12.37
CA LEU A 5 8.98 14.89 12.66
C LEU A 5 10.01 14.20 11.75
N GLY A 6 10.22 14.72 10.54
CA GLY A 6 11.11 14.16 9.54
C GLY A 6 10.79 14.67 8.14
N ARG A 7 11.17 13.89 7.12
CA ARG A 7 10.90 14.18 5.70
C ARG A 7 10.35 12.93 5.00
N VAL A 8 9.52 13.15 3.99
CA VAL A 8 9.08 12.06 3.11
C VAL A 8 10.27 11.54 2.31
N THR A 9 10.55 10.24 2.37
CA THR A 9 11.62 9.58 1.60
C THR A 9 11.09 8.69 0.48
N ALA A 10 9.85 8.20 0.60
CA ALA A 10 9.23 7.44 -0.47
C ALA A 10 7.71 7.63 -0.46
N LEU A 11 7.15 7.67 -1.66
CA LEU A 11 5.72 7.62 -1.93
C LEU A 11 5.43 6.42 -2.81
N THR A 12 4.43 5.62 -2.45
CA THR A 12 4.02 4.45 -3.22
C THR A 12 2.51 4.42 -3.37
N ARG A 13 2.05 4.33 -4.61
CA ARG A 13 0.68 4.08 -4.98
C ARG A 13 0.52 2.61 -5.38
N PHE A 14 -0.60 2.01 -5.05
CA PHE A 14 -0.94 0.65 -5.45
C PHE A 14 -2.21 0.70 -6.31
N PRO A 15 -2.13 0.86 -7.64
CA PRO A 15 -3.31 1.04 -8.48
C PRO A 15 -4.36 -0.07 -8.30
N VAL A 16 -3.86 -1.32 -8.18
CA VAL A 16 -4.69 -2.52 -8.02
C VAL A 16 -4.41 -3.17 -6.67
N LYS A 17 -5.47 -3.53 -5.95
CA LYS A 17 -5.37 -4.24 -4.67
C LYS A 17 -4.52 -5.51 -4.82
N SER A 18 -3.61 -5.74 -3.89
CA SER A 18 -2.69 -6.88 -3.82
C SER A 18 -1.61 -6.97 -4.90
N MET A 19 -1.66 -6.18 -5.96
CA MET A 19 -0.58 -6.10 -6.96
C MET A 19 0.57 -5.22 -6.47
N ALA A 20 1.69 -5.20 -7.16
CA ALA A 20 2.87 -4.38 -6.86
C ALA A 20 2.53 -2.89 -6.75
N GLY A 21 3.36 -2.14 -6.05
CA GLY A 21 3.23 -0.69 -5.96
C GLY A 21 4.01 0.04 -7.05
N GLU A 22 3.56 1.23 -7.36
CA GLU A 22 4.19 2.20 -8.25
C GLU A 22 4.84 3.30 -7.40
N ALA A 23 6.15 3.45 -7.51
CA ALA A 23 6.89 4.52 -6.83
C ALA A 23 6.61 5.86 -7.51
N MET A 24 6.51 6.93 -6.72
CA MET A 24 6.20 8.27 -7.19
C MET A 24 7.10 9.30 -6.53
N ASP A 25 7.46 10.36 -7.26
CA ASP A 25 8.14 11.54 -6.70
C ASP A 25 7.15 12.51 -6.06
N SER A 26 5.90 12.51 -6.53
CA SER A 26 4.82 13.33 -6.01
C SER A 26 3.46 12.63 -6.11
N ALA A 27 2.54 12.98 -5.23
CA ALA A 27 1.17 12.47 -5.23
C ALA A 27 0.19 13.57 -4.80
N GLU A 28 -1.04 13.49 -5.30
CA GLU A 28 -2.16 14.28 -4.80
C GLU A 28 -2.87 13.51 -3.70
N LEU A 29 -2.91 14.04 -2.48
CA LEU A 29 -3.77 13.55 -1.41
C LEU A 29 -5.18 14.08 -1.60
N ARG A 30 -6.13 13.17 -1.73
CA ARG A 30 -7.57 13.41 -1.83
C ARG A 30 -8.28 12.87 -0.60
N TRP A 31 -9.57 13.15 -0.44
CA TRP A 31 -10.37 12.58 0.66
C TRP A 31 -10.35 11.05 0.71
N SER A 32 -10.17 10.40 -0.44
CA SER A 32 -10.03 8.94 -0.55
C SER A 32 -8.59 8.42 -0.41
N GLY A 33 -7.64 9.22 0.07
CA GLY A 33 -6.21 8.86 0.16
C GLY A 33 -5.40 9.34 -1.04
N LEU A 34 -4.30 8.66 -1.37
CA LEU A 34 -3.50 8.99 -2.54
C LEU A 34 -4.31 8.78 -3.82
N ALA A 35 -4.26 9.77 -4.71
CA ALA A 35 -4.96 9.70 -5.99
C ALA A 35 -4.54 8.44 -6.77
N GLY A 36 -5.51 7.63 -7.18
CA GLY A 36 -5.27 6.39 -7.92
C GLY A 36 -4.89 5.18 -7.06
N ASP A 37 -4.81 5.32 -5.73
CA ASP A 37 -4.44 4.20 -4.86
C ASP A 37 -5.60 3.22 -4.68
N ARG A 38 -5.36 1.93 -4.95
CA ARG A 38 -6.28 0.78 -4.77
C ARG A 38 -7.66 0.98 -5.40
N GLN A 39 -7.73 1.75 -6.49
CA GLN A 39 -9.00 2.01 -7.17
C GLN A 39 -9.53 0.79 -7.92
N TYR A 40 -8.69 -0.19 -8.19
CA TYR A 40 -9.06 -1.44 -8.83
C TYR A 40 -8.82 -2.62 -7.90
N SER A 41 -9.66 -3.63 -8.04
CA SER A 41 -9.52 -4.92 -7.37
C SER A 41 -10.13 -6.02 -8.23
N PHE A 42 -9.55 -7.20 -8.16
CA PHE A 42 -10.23 -8.40 -8.65
C PHE A 42 -11.16 -8.93 -7.55
N LEU A 43 -12.36 -9.28 -7.96
CA LEU A 43 -13.42 -9.82 -7.12
C LEU A 43 -13.56 -11.32 -7.39
N ARG A 44 -13.70 -12.13 -6.35
CA ARG A 44 -14.10 -13.53 -6.45
C ARG A 44 -15.61 -13.58 -6.68
N SER A 45 -16.03 -13.90 -7.93
CA SER A 45 -17.42 -13.68 -8.38
C SER A 45 -18.46 -14.48 -7.61
N ASP A 46 -18.10 -15.64 -7.08
CA ASP A 46 -18.99 -16.54 -6.35
C ASP A 46 -18.89 -16.37 -4.81
N SER A 47 -18.05 -15.43 -4.35
CA SER A 47 -17.86 -15.19 -2.91
C SER A 47 -19.08 -14.50 -2.31
N ARG A 48 -19.61 -15.08 -1.21
CA ARG A 48 -20.65 -14.47 -0.35
C ARG A 48 -20.07 -13.72 0.85
N SER A 49 -18.74 -13.60 0.90
CA SER A 49 -18.03 -12.90 1.98
C SER A 49 -18.24 -11.39 1.90
N HIS A 50 -18.25 -10.71 3.03
CA HIS A 50 -18.15 -9.24 3.10
C HIS A 50 -16.79 -8.72 2.61
N PHE A 51 -15.80 -9.62 2.42
CA PHE A 51 -14.49 -9.34 1.87
C PHE A 51 -14.27 -10.22 0.62
N PRO A 52 -14.88 -9.87 -0.52
CA PRO A 52 -14.88 -10.71 -1.72
C PRO A 52 -13.63 -10.53 -2.59
N TRP A 53 -12.69 -9.69 -2.15
CA TRP A 53 -11.50 -9.36 -2.93
C TRP A 53 -10.59 -10.56 -3.10
N LEU A 54 -10.10 -10.77 -4.32
CA LEU A 54 -8.97 -11.64 -4.56
C LEU A 54 -7.71 -10.96 -4.03
N THR A 55 -7.01 -11.61 -3.14
CA THR A 55 -5.79 -11.04 -2.53
C THR A 55 -4.60 -11.98 -2.68
N GLY A 56 -3.39 -11.45 -2.44
CA GLY A 56 -2.19 -12.28 -2.40
C GLY A 56 -2.23 -13.38 -1.34
N ARG A 57 -3.21 -13.36 -0.41
CA ARG A 57 -3.41 -14.48 0.52
C ARG A 57 -3.92 -15.72 -0.20
N GLU A 58 -4.76 -15.55 -1.20
CA GLU A 58 -5.27 -16.62 -2.06
C GLU A 58 -4.33 -16.87 -3.23
N VAL A 59 -3.93 -15.82 -3.94
CA VAL A 59 -3.09 -15.84 -5.16
C VAL A 59 -1.79 -15.05 -4.90
N PRO A 60 -0.73 -15.69 -4.36
CA PRO A 60 0.52 -14.99 -4.02
C PRO A 60 1.20 -14.31 -5.21
N SER A 61 1.03 -14.81 -6.42
CA SER A 61 1.61 -14.23 -7.65
C SER A 61 1.11 -12.82 -7.93
N LEU A 62 -0.05 -12.39 -7.37
CA LEU A 62 -0.55 -11.02 -7.51
C LEU A 62 0.50 -9.96 -7.15
N VAL A 63 1.34 -10.21 -6.12
CA VAL A 63 2.37 -9.24 -5.72
C VAL A 63 3.43 -8.99 -6.79
N ARG A 64 3.54 -9.87 -7.79
CA ARG A 64 4.49 -9.77 -8.91
C ARG A 64 3.90 -9.12 -10.16
N HIS A 65 2.58 -8.88 -10.19
CA HIS A 65 1.95 -8.10 -11.24
C HIS A 65 2.19 -6.62 -10.95
N ALA A 66 2.81 -5.89 -11.90
CA ALA A 66 3.20 -4.51 -11.72
C ALA A 66 2.30 -3.57 -12.54
N PRO A 67 1.20 -3.07 -11.95
CA PRO A 67 0.32 -2.10 -12.60
C PRO A 67 0.95 -0.71 -12.60
N ARG A 68 0.76 0.04 -13.70
CA ARG A 68 1.11 1.46 -13.77
C ARG A 68 0.06 2.24 -14.56
N TYR A 69 -0.18 3.47 -14.16
CA TYR A 69 -0.97 4.43 -14.94
C TYR A 69 -0.16 4.93 -16.12
N LEU A 70 -0.75 4.96 -17.32
CA LEU A 70 -0.09 5.48 -18.52
C LEU A 70 -0.04 7.01 -18.57
N GLN A 71 -1.02 7.66 -17.93
CA GLN A 71 -1.17 9.12 -17.86
C GLN A 71 -1.34 9.51 -16.39
N PRO A 72 -0.27 9.50 -15.59
CA PRO A 72 -0.37 9.73 -14.14
C PRO A 72 -0.83 11.16 -13.78
N GLU A 73 -0.76 12.09 -14.72
CA GLU A 73 -1.27 13.47 -14.61
C GLU A 73 -2.80 13.57 -14.77
N ASP A 74 -3.44 12.61 -15.48
CA ASP A 74 -4.91 12.53 -15.63
C ASP A 74 -5.43 11.12 -15.34
N LEU A 75 -5.46 10.76 -14.08
CA LEU A 75 -5.87 9.44 -13.62
C LEU A 75 -7.31 9.05 -13.98
N ARG A 76 -8.16 10.04 -14.34
CA ARG A 76 -9.55 9.75 -14.74
C ARG A 76 -9.63 9.15 -16.15
N ARG A 77 -8.67 9.48 -16.99
CA ARG A 77 -8.60 9.03 -18.40
C ARG A 77 -7.49 8.01 -18.61
N SER A 78 -6.60 7.86 -17.64
CA SER A 78 -5.45 6.98 -17.76
C SER A 78 -5.87 5.53 -17.79
N ALA A 79 -5.51 4.84 -18.86
CA ALA A 79 -5.46 3.39 -18.85
C ALA A 79 -4.37 2.90 -17.89
N ILE A 80 -4.49 1.64 -17.46
CA ILE A 80 -3.50 0.94 -16.65
C ILE A 80 -2.95 -0.23 -17.45
N GLU A 81 -1.64 -0.28 -17.57
CA GLU A 81 -0.92 -1.47 -18.01
C GLU A 81 -0.44 -2.28 -16.81
N VAL A 82 -0.43 -3.59 -16.97
CA VAL A 82 0.08 -4.54 -15.97
C VAL A 82 1.18 -5.35 -16.60
N THR A 83 2.39 -5.27 -16.07
CA THR A 83 3.45 -6.22 -16.39
C THR A 83 3.25 -7.47 -15.54
N ASP A 84 3.03 -8.61 -16.17
CA ASP A 84 2.83 -9.89 -15.48
C ASP A 84 4.16 -10.53 -15.00
N PRO A 85 4.13 -11.59 -14.19
CA PRO A 85 5.33 -12.27 -13.71
C PRO A 85 6.25 -12.85 -14.81
N ALA A 86 5.75 -13.01 -16.04
CA ALA A 86 6.52 -13.47 -17.21
C ALA A 86 7.12 -12.30 -18.02
N GLY A 87 6.82 -11.05 -17.63
CA GLY A 87 7.29 -9.84 -18.32
C GLY A 87 6.40 -9.41 -19.48
N ARG A 88 5.22 -10.03 -19.68
CA ARG A 88 4.25 -9.57 -20.69
C ARG A 88 3.53 -8.33 -20.17
N VAL A 89 3.26 -7.39 -21.07
CA VAL A 89 2.50 -6.18 -20.76
C VAL A 89 1.08 -6.34 -21.32
N LEU A 90 0.10 -6.25 -20.44
CA LEU A 90 -1.33 -6.39 -20.75
C LEU A 90 -2.06 -5.14 -20.26
N ALA A 91 -3.17 -4.79 -20.91
CA ALA A 91 -4.10 -3.83 -20.32
C ALA A 91 -4.72 -4.43 -19.05
N LEU A 92 -5.03 -3.61 -18.06
CA LEU A 92 -5.67 -4.10 -16.82
C LEU A 92 -7.02 -4.78 -17.11
N GLU A 93 -7.76 -4.27 -18.10
CA GLU A 93 -9.05 -4.78 -18.54
C GLU A 93 -8.94 -5.98 -19.51
N ASP A 94 -7.72 -6.41 -19.85
CA ASP A 94 -7.53 -7.54 -20.75
C ASP A 94 -8.14 -8.82 -20.14
N PRO A 95 -9.03 -9.51 -20.86
CA PRO A 95 -9.66 -10.74 -20.35
C PRO A 95 -8.66 -11.87 -20.08
N GLU A 96 -7.49 -11.88 -20.73
CA GLU A 96 -6.44 -12.87 -20.46
C GLU A 96 -5.90 -12.73 -19.03
N LEU A 97 -5.76 -11.50 -18.53
CA LEU A 97 -5.31 -11.26 -17.17
C LEU A 97 -6.29 -11.83 -16.13
N ALA A 98 -7.59 -11.54 -16.33
CA ALA A 98 -8.63 -12.08 -15.45
C ALA A 98 -8.72 -13.61 -15.54
N ALA A 99 -8.58 -14.19 -16.72
CA ALA A 99 -8.60 -15.64 -16.94
C ALA A 99 -7.40 -16.34 -16.28
N ALA A 100 -6.21 -15.75 -16.37
CA ALA A 100 -5.01 -16.27 -15.71
C ALA A 100 -5.17 -16.27 -14.18
N LEU A 101 -5.66 -15.16 -13.62
CA LEU A 101 -5.93 -15.04 -12.18
C LEU A 101 -7.04 -16.00 -11.72
N ALA A 102 -8.10 -16.20 -12.53
CA ALA A 102 -9.16 -17.16 -12.25
C ALA A 102 -8.64 -18.61 -12.21
N THR A 103 -7.74 -18.95 -13.13
CA THR A 103 -7.10 -20.27 -13.17
C THR A 103 -6.27 -20.52 -11.91
N GLU A 104 -5.47 -19.53 -11.49
CA GLU A 104 -4.64 -19.66 -10.29
C GLU A 104 -5.49 -19.67 -9.00
N ALA A 105 -6.57 -18.89 -8.98
CA ALA A 105 -7.49 -18.83 -7.83
C ALA A 105 -8.38 -20.08 -7.72
N GLY A 106 -8.59 -20.84 -8.83
CA GLY A 106 -9.52 -21.95 -8.88
C GLY A 106 -11.00 -21.54 -8.86
N GLU A 107 -11.29 -20.25 -9.11
CA GLU A 107 -12.65 -19.69 -9.12
C GLU A 107 -12.76 -18.52 -10.10
N ARG A 108 -13.99 -18.14 -10.45
CA ARG A 108 -14.24 -17.00 -11.36
C ARG A 108 -13.86 -15.69 -10.69
N VAL A 109 -13.14 -14.84 -11.41
CA VAL A 109 -12.79 -13.50 -10.96
C VAL A 109 -13.28 -12.45 -11.94
N ALA A 110 -13.59 -11.26 -11.44
CA ALA A 110 -13.98 -10.10 -12.22
C ALA A 110 -13.21 -8.87 -11.76
N LEU A 111 -12.77 -8.04 -12.69
CA LEU A 111 -12.19 -6.75 -12.38
C LEU A 111 -13.30 -5.78 -11.95
N LEU A 112 -13.04 -5.03 -10.86
CA LEU A 112 -13.92 -3.99 -10.37
C LEU A 112 -13.15 -2.68 -10.19
N HIS A 113 -13.72 -1.58 -10.70
CA HIS A 113 -13.24 -0.22 -10.44
C HIS A 113 -14.06 0.38 -9.29
N LEU A 114 -13.35 0.88 -8.27
CA LEU A 114 -13.92 1.43 -7.05
C LEU A 114 -13.51 2.89 -6.87
N GLY A 115 -14.42 3.81 -6.95
CA GLY A 115 -14.14 5.24 -6.84
C GLY A 115 -13.52 5.70 -5.51
N ARG A 116 -13.63 4.88 -4.44
CA ARG A 116 -13.07 5.16 -3.11
C ARG A 116 -11.89 4.28 -2.71
N GLY A 117 -11.51 3.35 -3.56
CA GLY A 117 -10.45 2.37 -3.30
C GLY A 117 -10.90 1.14 -2.47
N ALA A 118 -10.24 0.01 -2.73
CA ALA A 118 -10.45 -1.28 -2.05
C ALA A 118 -9.53 -1.40 -0.83
N PHE A 119 -9.70 -0.54 0.15
CA PHE A 119 -8.89 -0.54 1.38
C PHE A 119 -9.34 -1.64 2.34
N ASP A 120 -8.42 -2.12 3.18
CA ASP A 120 -8.76 -3.05 4.27
C ASP A 120 -9.35 -2.28 5.47
N ALA A 121 -8.86 -1.06 5.73
CA ALA A 121 -9.35 -0.17 6.78
C ALA A 121 -9.27 1.30 6.34
N MET A 122 -8.09 1.92 6.40
CA MET A 122 -7.92 3.35 6.16
C MET A 122 -7.18 3.62 4.84
N PRO A 123 -7.40 4.81 4.23
CA PRO A 123 -6.92 5.09 2.88
C PRO A 123 -5.42 5.40 2.77
N VAL A 124 -4.76 5.78 3.87
CA VAL A 124 -3.34 6.14 3.87
C VAL A 124 -2.60 5.39 4.96
N SER A 125 -1.42 4.90 4.67
CA SER A 125 -0.52 4.28 5.63
C SER A 125 0.84 4.96 5.60
N LEU A 126 1.38 5.22 6.81
CA LEU A 126 2.70 5.82 7.02
C LEU A 126 3.57 4.89 7.86
N VAL A 127 4.88 4.94 7.64
CA VAL A 127 5.87 4.28 8.49
C VAL A 127 7.14 5.13 8.55
N THR A 128 7.88 5.05 9.65
CA THR A 128 9.17 5.70 9.77
C THR A 128 10.32 4.78 9.37
N THR A 129 11.43 5.36 8.89
CA THR A 129 12.67 4.61 8.65
C THR A 129 13.18 3.96 9.93
N GLY A 130 12.99 4.60 11.09
CA GLY A 130 13.32 4.05 12.39
C GLY A 130 12.53 2.78 12.73
N SER A 131 11.22 2.75 12.48
CA SER A 131 10.40 1.55 12.68
C SER A 131 10.80 0.42 11.74
N LEU A 132 11.09 0.73 10.47
CA LEU A 132 11.58 -0.25 9.51
C LEU A 132 12.95 -0.82 9.91
N ALA A 133 13.87 0.02 10.35
CA ALA A 133 15.21 -0.40 10.80
C ALA A 133 15.12 -1.29 12.06
N ARG A 134 14.26 -0.97 13.02
CA ARG A 134 14.03 -1.83 14.20
C ARG A 134 13.47 -3.19 13.81
N LEU A 135 12.52 -3.23 12.85
CA LEU A 135 11.98 -4.49 12.39
C LEU A 135 13.04 -5.31 11.64
N ASP A 136 13.83 -4.68 10.78
CA ASP A 136 14.91 -5.33 10.06
C ASP A 136 15.94 -5.95 11.01
N ALA A 137 16.36 -5.20 12.01
CA ALA A 137 17.26 -5.68 13.06
C ALA A 137 16.67 -6.86 13.87
N ALA A 138 15.38 -6.79 14.20
CA ALA A 138 14.70 -7.86 14.93
C ALA A 138 14.51 -9.14 14.09
N HIS A 139 14.34 -8.98 12.78
CA HIS A 139 14.22 -10.11 11.85
C HIS A 139 15.59 -10.71 11.48
N GLY A 140 16.62 -9.88 11.44
CA GLY A 140 18.02 -10.31 11.21
C GLY A 140 18.37 -10.66 9.77
N ALA A 141 17.63 -10.18 8.77
CA ALA A 141 17.78 -10.66 7.39
C ALA A 141 17.43 -9.67 6.28
N GLY A 142 17.66 -8.38 6.39
CA GLY A 142 17.45 -7.42 5.29
C GLY A 142 16.06 -7.51 4.68
N LEU A 143 15.03 -7.09 5.43
CA LEU A 143 13.64 -7.20 5.00
C LEU A 143 13.33 -6.25 3.83
N ASP A 144 12.76 -6.80 2.78
CA ASP A 144 12.19 -6.01 1.72
C ASP A 144 10.94 -5.27 2.20
N THR A 145 11.02 -3.95 2.32
CA THR A 145 9.96 -3.09 2.84
C THR A 145 8.71 -3.07 1.96
N ARG A 146 8.80 -3.45 0.67
CA ARG A 146 7.65 -3.57 -0.25
C ARG A 146 6.60 -4.55 0.27
N ARG A 147 6.97 -5.52 1.12
CA ARG A 147 6.05 -6.46 1.78
C ARG A 147 4.97 -5.76 2.59
N PHE A 148 5.29 -4.61 3.17
CA PHE A 148 4.37 -3.87 4.07
C PHE A 148 3.40 -2.96 3.33
N ARG A 149 3.62 -2.72 2.02
CA ARG A 149 2.68 -1.99 1.16
C ARG A 149 2.26 -0.63 1.73
N ILE A 150 3.23 0.10 2.22
CA ILE A 150 3.08 1.43 2.82
C ILE A 150 3.00 2.50 1.73
N ASN A 151 2.13 3.50 1.93
CA ASN A 151 2.00 4.62 1.01
C ASN A 151 3.08 5.68 1.20
N ILE A 152 3.42 6.03 2.45
CA ILE A 152 4.34 7.13 2.77
C ILE A 152 5.41 6.63 3.74
N VAL A 153 6.68 6.72 3.35
CA VAL A 153 7.82 6.45 4.23
C VAL A 153 8.41 7.80 4.66
N ILE A 154 8.67 7.95 5.96
CA ILE A 154 9.17 9.18 6.56
C ILE A 154 10.53 8.90 7.19
N ASP A 155 11.54 9.68 6.82
CA ASP A 155 12.84 9.65 7.48
C ASP A 155 12.72 10.25 8.89
N SER A 156 12.63 9.38 9.87
CA SER A 156 12.47 9.72 11.27
C SER A 156 12.86 8.53 12.14
N ALA A 157 13.52 8.80 13.26
CA ALA A 157 13.78 7.81 14.30
C ALA A 157 12.57 7.60 15.25
N ALA A 158 11.56 8.48 15.19
CA ALA A 158 10.38 8.42 16.05
C ALA A 158 9.52 7.19 15.74
N GLU A 159 8.78 6.73 16.76
CA GLU A 159 7.73 5.75 16.58
C GLU A 159 6.44 6.45 16.14
N GLU A 160 5.93 6.09 14.99
CA GLU A 160 4.70 6.68 14.45
C GLU A 160 3.47 6.44 15.32
N ALA A 161 3.49 5.45 16.20
CA ALA A 161 2.43 5.20 17.19
C ALA A 161 2.18 6.42 18.12
N ALA A 162 3.21 7.21 18.39
CA ALA A 162 3.09 8.45 19.18
C ALA A 162 2.28 9.55 18.46
N TRP A 163 2.00 9.39 17.18
CA TRP A 163 1.22 10.35 16.39
C TRP A 163 -0.28 10.05 16.36
N GLN A 164 -0.70 8.96 17.01
CA GLN A 164 -2.12 8.58 17.04
C GLN A 164 -3.01 9.72 17.52
N SER A 165 -4.11 9.93 16.82
CA SER A 165 -5.07 11.02 17.05
C SER A 165 -4.50 12.45 16.90
N ARG A 166 -3.35 12.57 16.21
CA ARG A 166 -2.71 13.87 15.94
C ARG A 166 -2.80 14.24 14.47
N ARG A 167 -2.79 15.54 14.19
CA ARG A 167 -2.71 16.05 12.82
C ARG A 167 -1.26 16.15 12.35
N ILE A 168 -1.01 15.68 11.15
CA ILE A 168 0.30 15.64 10.50
C ILE A 168 0.20 16.45 9.21
N GLY A 169 1.02 17.50 9.08
CA GLY A 169 1.17 18.27 7.86
C GLY A 169 2.29 17.71 6.98
N ILE A 170 2.02 17.54 5.69
CA ILE A 170 2.99 17.12 4.67
C ILE A 170 2.76 17.98 3.43
N GLY A 171 3.74 18.79 3.01
CA GLY A 171 3.56 19.72 1.90
C GLY A 171 2.37 20.65 2.14
N ALA A 172 1.39 20.66 1.21
CA ALA A 172 0.15 21.42 1.34
C ALA A 172 -1.01 20.63 1.98
N ALA A 173 -0.83 19.33 2.21
CA ALA A 173 -1.85 18.44 2.72
C ALA A 173 -1.75 18.25 4.23
N GLU A 174 -2.87 17.81 4.84
CA GLU A 174 -2.92 17.38 6.24
C GLU A 174 -3.56 16.01 6.36
N LEU A 175 -3.00 15.20 7.24
CA LEU A 175 -3.50 13.89 7.60
C LEU A 175 -3.90 13.87 9.07
N MET A 176 -4.98 13.16 9.39
CA MET A 176 -5.34 12.78 10.75
C MET A 176 -4.84 11.35 10.98
N ALA A 177 -3.82 11.20 11.81
CA ALA A 177 -3.32 9.89 12.19
C ALA A 177 -4.39 9.15 13.03
N SER A 178 -4.61 7.89 12.70
CA SER A 178 -5.65 7.07 13.33
C SER A 178 -5.03 6.06 14.28
N GLY A 179 -4.93 4.80 13.89
CA GLY A 179 -4.41 3.72 14.70
C GLY A 179 -3.32 2.93 13.98
N PRO A 180 -2.71 1.97 14.67
CA PRO A 180 -1.65 1.15 14.09
C PRO A 180 -2.17 0.36 12.88
N VAL A 181 -1.26 0.06 11.93
CA VAL A 181 -1.57 -0.80 10.78
C VAL A 181 -1.37 -2.26 11.17
N PRO A 182 -2.44 -3.04 11.39
CA PRO A 182 -2.31 -4.45 11.71
C PRO A 182 -1.74 -5.21 10.52
N ARG A 183 -0.89 -6.19 10.78
CA ARG A 183 -0.24 -6.99 9.74
C ARG A 183 -0.85 -8.38 9.66
N CYS A 184 -1.01 -8.86 8.44
CA CYS A 184 -1.58 -10.17 8.13
C CYS A 184 -0.62 -10.98 7.24
N ALA A 185 -1.03 -12.16 6.83
CA ALA A 185 -0.22 -13.06 6.01
C ALA A 185 0.32 -12.43 4.70
N MET A 186 -0.21 -11.30 4.25
CA MET A 186 0.34 -10.57 3.08
C MET A 186 1.82 -10.23 3.26
N VAL A 187 2.27 -9.84 4.46
CA VAL A 187 3.69 -9.46 4.69
C VAL A 187 4.65 -10.64 4.56
N THR A 188 4.16 -11.87 4.60
CA THR A 188 4.98 -13.06 4.40
C THR A 188 5.38 -13.28 2.96
N ILE A 189 4.69 -12.67 1.99
CA ILE A 189 4.88 -12.91 0.57
C ILE A 189 6.05 -12.08 0.06
N CYS A 190 7.05 -12.74 -0.52
CA CYS A 190 8.18 -12.07 -1.16
C CYS A 190 7.71 -11.36 -2.45
N PRO A 191 7.96 -10.04 -2.61
CA PRO A 191 7.50 -9.31 -3.78
C PRO A 191 8.05 -9.82 -5.12
N ASP A 192 9.27 -10.37 -5.11
CA ASP A 192 9.94 -10.81 -6.33
C ASP A 192 9.62 -12.27 -6.70
N THR A 193 9.42 -13.12 -5.71
CA THR A 193 9.30 -14.57 -5.93
C THR A 193 7.94 -15.15 -5.60
N ALA A 194 7.06 -14.37 -4.97
CA ALA A 194 5.78 -14.79 -4.38
C ALA A 194 5.89 -15.91 -3.32
N ARG A 195 7.12 -16.32 -2.94
CA ARG A 195 7.34 -17.30 -1.87
C ARG A 195 6.97 -16.71 -0.52
N ARG A 196 6.40 -17.54 0.34
CA ARG A 196 6.02 -17.15 1.70
C ARG A 196 7.16 -17.38 2.67
N ASP A 197 7.36 -16.39 3.54
CA ASP A 197 8.22 -16.48 4.72
C ASP A 197 7.40 -16.12 5.97
N PRO A 198 6.86 -17.13 6.68
CA PRO A 198 6.07 -16.90 7.88
C PRO A 198 6.85 -16.24 9.03
N THR A 199 8.19 -16.26 8.99
CA THR A 199 9.02 -15.66 10.05
C THR A 199 8.84 -14.16 10.10
N VAL A 200 8.60 -13.49 8.97
CA VAL A 200 8.31 -12.05 8.89
C VAL A 200 7.11 -11.68 9.76
N LEU A 201 5.96 -12.35 9.57
CA LEU A 201 4.76 -12.07 10.37
C LEU A 201 4.97 -12.44 11.83
N ARG A 202 5.69 -13.53 12.12
CA ARG A 202 6.02 -13.94 13.49
C ARG A 202 6.83 -12.85 14.20
N THR A 203 7.86 -12.28 13.56
CA THR A 203 8.66 -11.19 14.12
C THR A 203 7.78 -9.98 14.41
N VAL A 204 6.91 -9.57 13.45
CA VAL A 204 5.98 -8.45 13.64
C VAL A 204 5.04 -8.71 14.82
N ALA A 205 4.49 -9.92 14.94
CA ALA A 205 3.57 -10.26 16.03
C ALA A 205 4.27 -10.24 17.41
N GLN A 206 5.46 -10.80 17.49
CA GLN A 206 6.19 -10.92 18.76
C GLN A 206 6.85 -9.63 19.23
N GLN A 207 7.36 -8.82 18.31
CA GLN A 207 8.18 -7.65 18.64
C GLN A 207 7.44 -6.31 18.48
N PHE A 208 6.34 -6.28 17.71
CA PHE A 208 5.63 -5.06 17.34
C PHE A 208 4.10 -5.16 17.57
N GLY A 209 3.63 -6.09 18.42
CA GLY A 209 2.21 -6.23 18.74
C GLY A 209 1.32 -6.48 17.51
N ASN A 210 1.84 -7.20 16.52
CA ASN A 210 1.16 -7.48 15.23
C ASN A 210 0.84 -6.23 14.39
N ALA A 211 1.55 -5.12 14.58
CA ALA A 211 1.37 -3.88 13.82
C ALA A 211 2.71 -3.30 13.36
N LEU A 212 2.69 -2.56 12.26
CA LEU A 212 3.82 -1.76 11.78
C LEU A 212 3.28 -0.59 10.96
N GLY A 213 3.68 0.62 11.32
CA GLY A 213 3.15 1.84 10.72
C GLY A 213 1.83 2.30 11.33
N ILE A 214 1.36 3.44 10.90
CA ILE A 214 0.11 4.06 11.34
C ILE A 214 -0.79 4.35 10.16
N TYR A 215 -2.08 4.15 10.33
CA TYR A 215 -3.11 4.59 9.39
C TYR A 215 -3.41 6.07 9.53
N ALA A 216 -3.84 6.69 8.44
CA ALA A 216 -4.33 8.06 8.46
C ALA A 216 -5.49 8.28 7.48
N ALA A 217 -6.30 9.28 7.78
CA ALA A 217 -7.29 9.86 6.89
C ALA A 217 -6.82 11.24 6.43
N THR A 218 -7.21 11.66 5.23
CA THR A 218 -6.94 13.01 4.74
C THR A 218 -7.81 14.01 5.47
N ALA A 219 -7.20 14.98 6.16
CA ALA A 219 -7.86 16.09 6.82
C ALA A 219 -7.89 17.36 5.95
N ARG A 220 -6.88 17.54 5.10
CA ARG A 220 -6.83 18.56 4.04
C ARG A 220 -6.17 18.00 2.81
N CYS A 221 -6.86 18.09 1.66
CA CYS A 221 -6.35 17.67 0.37
C CYS A 221 -5.20 18.59 -0.08
N GLY A 222 -4.30 18.05 -0.90
CA GLY A 222 -3.23 18.80 -1.54
C GLY A 222 -2.08 17.93 -2.01
N PRO A 223 -1.18 18.49 -2.79
CA PRO A 223 0.01 17.78 -3.28
C PRO A 223 1.01 17.52 -2.14
N ILE A 224 1.64 16.36 -2.21
CA ILE A 224 2.78 15.96 -1.38
C ILE A 224 3.91 15.45 -2.29
N ARG A 225 5.16 15.59 -1.84
CA ARG A 225 6.34 15.20 -2.62
C ARG A 225 7.38 14.50 -1.74
N VAL A 226 8.20 13.68 -2.36
CA VAL A 226 9.45 13.22 -1.73
C VAL A 226 10.29 14.44 -1.37
N GLY A 227 10.85 14.45 -0.16
CA GLY A 227 11.57 15.59 0.42
C GLY A 227 10.72 16.55 1.25
N ASP A 228 9.39 16.52 1.16
CA ASP A 228 8.52 17.39 1.97
C ASP A 228 8.75 17.17 3.46
N ALA A 229 8.79 18.27 4.22
CA ALA A 229 8.86 18.22 5.67
C ALA A 229 7.54 17.68 6.25
N VAL A 230 7.66 16.75 7.17
CA VAL A 230 6.55 16.22 7.95
C VAL A 230 6.52 16.90 9.30
N ARG A 231 5.37 17.46 9.68
CA ARG A 231 5.20 18.26 10.91
C ARG A 231 4.03 17.74 11.72
N LEU A 232 4.20 17.72 13.03
CA LEU A 232 3.08 17.57 13.95
C LEU A 232 2.41 18.93 14.10
N LEU A 233 1.10 19.02 13.88
CA LEU A 233 0.39 20.30 13.89
C LEU A 233 -0.24 20.60 15.25
N ASP A 234 -0.67 19.60 15.98
CA ASP A 234 -1.32 19.69 17.31
C ASP A 234 -1.40 18.33 18.00
#